data_876666158dd73b7b4a3c10efda4778fa
#
_entry.id   876666158dd73b7b4a3c10efda4778fa
#
_cell.length_a   1.000
_cell.length_b   1.000
_cell.length_c   1.000
_cell.angle_alpha   90.00
_cell.angle_beta   90.00
_cell.angle_gamma   90.00
#
_symmetry.space_group_name_H-M   'P 1'
#
loop_
_entity.id
_entity.type
_entity.pdbx_description
1 polymer ?
#
loop_
_entity_poly.entity_id
_entity_poly.type
_entity_poly.pdbx_seq_one_letter_code
_entity_poly.pdbx_strand_id
1 'polypeptide(L)'
;MILFLPKSYGYIVGELRVFVWEDGNVTIDEVIYPEDYEILVQVPLMGDNVHDILVMCEGNYRLPYTFQNNSLLIETRNSTRIRIIYTVNGLVFNEGSLWTITLNLPRSPAEVVLPQGAEIVGLSDIPIKVVGNNTILIGPGNVTIYYTFPGLFEGEKSPLRKVVMVLMTITLVLIATTAFLRKRKSKRNTSYFEDKVRKIAKQYNLNDDEIRAITYLLEVGGKSSQADLRKALDLPKTTAWRMVRRLEQMGLIKVYKVGRENWIELNIDMHKLT
;
A
#
# COMPACT_ATOMS: atom_id res chain seq x y z
N MET A 1 -39.34 -47.13 -5.69
CA MET A 1 -37.96 -46.83 -6.04
C MET A 1 -37.95 -46.31 -7.46
N ILE A 2 -37.98 -45.01 -7.65
CA ILE A 2 -38.00 -44.37 -8.99
C ILE A 2 -36.51 -44.37 -9.41
N LEU A 3 -36.17 -45.22 -10.38
CA LEU A 3 -34.86 -45.19 -11.05
C LEU A 3 -34.83 -43.84 -11.85
N PHE A 4 -34.05 -42.90 -11.38
CA PHE A 4 -33.59 -41.80 -12.22
C PHE A 4 -32.62 -42.37 -13.24
N LEU A 5 -33.11 -42.75 -14.41
CA LEU A 5 -32.23 -42.95 -15.57
C LEU A 5 -31.60 -41.62 -15.92
N PRO A 6 -30.27 -41.54 -16.09
CA PRO A 6 -29.61 -40.34 -16.55
C PRO A 6 -30.23 -39.96 -17.90
N LYS A 7 -30.68 -38.71 -18.04
CA LYS A 7 -31.23 -38.18 -19.28
C LYS A 7 -30.15 -38.27 -20.35
N SER A 8 -30.26 -39.25 -21.29
CA SER A 8 -29.40 -39.26 -22.48
C SER A 8 -29.76 -38.04 -23.31
N TYR A 9 -28.76 -37.27 -23.67
CA TYR A 9 -28.97 -36.06 -24.49
C TYR A 9 -28.70 -36.34 -25.96
N GLY A 10 -28.41 -37.57 -26.33
CA GLY A 10 -28.12 -38.00 -27.71
C GLY A 10 -26.82 -37.47 -28.28
N TYR A 11 -25.89 -37.01 -27.44
CA TYR A 11 -24.56 -36.53 -27.88
C TYR A 11 -23.53 -36.65 -26.77
N ILE A 12 -22.24 -36.63 -27.17
CA ILE A 12 -21.07 -36.54 -26.31
C ILE A 12 -20.43 -35.17 -26.50
N VAL A 13 -20.04 -34.50 -25.40
CA VAL A 13 -19.24 -33.28 -25.43
C VAL A 13 -17.78 -33.67 -25.65
N GLY A 14 -17.17 -33.17 -26.72
CA GLY A 14 -15.76 -33.41 -27.05
C GLY A 14 -14.84 -32.32 -26.49
N GLU A 15 -15.00 -31.13 -27.00
CA GLU A 15 -14.19 -29.98 -26.61
C GLU A 15 -15.09 -28.87 -26.06
N LEU A 16 -14.68 -28.26 -24.96
CA LEU A 16 -15.34 -27.09 -24.39
C LEU A 16 -14.30 -26.02 -24.04
N ARG A 17 -14.41 -24.88 -24.66
CA ARG A 17 -13.58 -23.72 -24.41
C ARG A 17 -14.39 -22.54 -23.97
N VAL A 18 -13.91 -21.83 -22.97
CA VAL A 18 -14.53 -20.65 -22.38
C VAL A 18 -13.55 -19.48 -22.50
N PHE A 19 -13.88 -18.52 -23.34
CA PHE A 19 -13.07 -17.32 -23.52
C PHE A 19 -13.69 -16.18 -22.74
N VAL A 20 -12.97 -15.66 -21.76
CA VAL A 20 -13.36 -14.50 -20.97
C VAL A 20 -12.73 -13.25 -21.56
N TRP A 21 -13.57 -12.25 -21.84
CA TRP A 21 -13.10 -10.98 -22.42
C TRP A 21 -12.93 -9.90 -21.34
N GLU A 22 -12.16 -8.85 -21.66
CA GLU A 22 -11.88 -7.74 -20.74
C GLU A 22 -13.14 -6.95 -20.34
N ASP A 23 -14.17 -6.97 -21.17
CA ASP A 23 -15.47 -6.33 -20.94
C ASP A 23 -16.42 -7.16 -20.05
N GLY A 24 -16.01 -8.35 -19.63
CA GLY A 24 -16.79 -9.29 -18.82
C GLY A 24 -17.73 -10.19 -19.64
N ASN A 25 -17.73 -10.08 -20.98
CA ASN A 25 -18.41 -11.02 -21.85
C ASN A 25 -17.68 -12.36 -21.86
N VAL A 26 -18.40 -13.44 -22.08
CA VAL A 26 -17.83 -14.78 -22.14
C VAL A 26 -18.28 -15.46 -23.44
N THR A 27 -17.33 -15.88 -24.25
CA THR A 27 -17.64 -16.69 -25.45
C THR A 27 -17.39 -18.15 -25.13
N ILE A 28 -18.42 -18.97 -25.36
CA ILE A 28 -18.38 -20.42 -25.21
C ILE A 28 -18.22 -21.03 -26.60
N ASP A 29 -17.28 -21.95 -26.76
CA ASP A 29 -17.00 -22.72 -27.96
C ASP A 29 -17.06 -24.20 -27.60
N GLU A 30 -18.15 -24.85 -27.93
CA GLU A 30 -18.44 -26.23 -27.57
C GLU A 30 -18.50 -27.08 -28.84
N VAL A 31 -17.82 -28.23 -28.82
CA VAL A 31 -17.87 -29.24 -29.86
C VAL A 31 -18.57 -30.44 -29.31
N ILE A 32 -19.64 -30.85 -29.98
CA ILE A 32 -20.39 -32.06 -29.65
C ILE A 32 -20.35 -33.08 -30.77
N TYR A 33 -20.49 -34.34 -30.40
CA TYR A 33 -20.58 -35.49 -31.30
C TYR A 33 -21.95 -36.12 -31.06
N PRO A 34 -22.95 -35.91 -32.00
CA PRO A 34 -24.23 -36.60 -31.92
C PRO A 34 -24.04 -38.11 -31.94
N GLU A 35 -24.90 -38.82 -31.21
CA GLU A 35 -24.97 -40.29 -31.31
C GLU A 35 -25.52 -40.70 -32.68
N ASP A 36 -25.22 -41.92 -33.14
CA ASP A 36 -25.71 -42.43 -34.42
C ASP A 36 -27.25 -42.38 -34.49
N TYR A 37 -27.74 -41.90 -35.64
CA TYR A 37 -29.18 -41.77 -35.95
C TYR A 37 -29.94 -40.67 -35.18
N GLU A 38 -29.34 -39.85 -34.35
CA GLU A 38 -29.97 -38.71 -33.72
C GLU A 38 -30.23 -37.61 -34.77
N ILE A 39 -31.51 -37.32 -35.04
CA ILE A 39 -31.91 -36.27 -36.00
C ILE A 39 -31.96 -34.90 -35.32
N LEU A 40 -32.26 -34.87 -34.02
CA LEU A 40 -32.40 -33.68 -33.19
C LEU A 40 -31.62 -33.86 -31.89
N VAL A 41 -30.80 -32.93 -31.56
CA VAL A 41 -30.07 -32.89 -30.25
C VAL A 41 -30.46 -31.64 -29.48
N GLN A 42 -30.70 -31.79 -28.19
CA GLN A 42 -30.97 -30.69 -27.29
C GLN A 42 -29.72 -30.37 -26.45
N VAL A 43 -29.14 -29.18 -26.68
CA VAL A 43 -27.91 -28.72 -25.98
C VAL A 43 -28.30 -27.59 -25.03
N PRO A 44 -28.20 -27.78 -23.70
CA PRO A 44 -28.39 -26.71 -22.74
C PRO A 44 -27.19 -25.76 -22.79
N LEU A 45 -27.49 -24.44 -22.79
CA LEU A 45 -26.46 -23.41 -22.81
C LEU A 45 -26.11 -22.95 -21.40
N MET A 46 -24.89 -22.45 -21.23
CA MET A 46 -24.46 -21.85 -19.95
C MET A 46 -24.94 -20.40 -19.87
N GLY A 47 -25.36 -19.99 -18.66
CA GLY A 47 -25.81 -18.63 -18.38
C GLY A 47 -27.18 -18.30 -18.96
N ASP A 48 -27.71 -17.13 -18.59
CA ASP A 48 -29.11 -16.75 -18.92
C ASP A 48 -29.19 -15.76 -20.09
N ASN A 49 -28.19 -14.90 -20.26
CA ASN A 49 -28.16 -13.86 -21.30
C ASN A 49 -27.31 -14.29 -22.50
N VAL A 50 -27.84 -15.25 -23.29
CA VAL A 50 -27.15 -15.82 -24.43
C VAL A 50 -27.48 -15.06 -25.72
N HIS A 51 -26.45 -14.74 -26.50
CA HIS A 51 -26.57 -14.05 -27.79
C HIS A 51 -25.47 -14.51 -28.76
N ASP A 52 -25.53 -14.05 -30.01
CA ASP A 52 -24.54 -14.35 -31.05
C ASP A 52 -24.32 -15.84 -31.29
N ILE A 53 -25.42 -16.59 -31.32
CA ILE A 53 -25.38 -18.05 -31.45
C ILE A 53 -25.02 -18.45 -32.88
N LEU A 54 -23.98 -19.29 -33.01
CA LEU A 54 -23.55 -19.87 -34.27
C LEU A 54 -23.42 -21.39 -34.12
N VAL A 55 -24.15 -22.12 -34.94
CA VAL A 55 -24.11 -23.60 -34.98
C VAL A 55 -23.61 -24.05 -36.34
N MET A 56 -22.57 -24.85 -36.37
CA MET A 56 -21.89 -25.31 -37.58
C MET A 56 -21.57 -26.81 -37.52
N CYS A 57 -21.63 -27.48 -38.70
CA CYS A 57 -21.13 -28.84 -38.85
C CYS A 57 -19.75 -28.86 -39.56
N GLU A 58 -19.32 -30.06 -39.95
CA GLU A 58 -18.12 -30.30 -40.74
C GLU A 58 -18.14 -29.41 -42.01
N GLY A 59 -16.99 -28.80 -42.34
CA GLY A 59 -16.88 -27.87 -43.48
C GLY A 59 -17.46 -26.49 -43.25
N ASN A 60 -17.76 -26.14 -41.98
CA ASN A 60 -18.28 -24.83 -41.58
C ASN A 60 -19.65 -24.46 -42.15
N TYR A 61 -20.47 -25.42 -42.50
CA TYR A 61 -21.87 -25.18 -42.90
C TYR A 61 -22.74 -24.92 -41.68
N ARG A 62 -23.59 -23.90 -41.75
CA ARG A 62 -24.53 -23.57 -40.68
C ARG A 62 -25.65 -24.61 -40.60
N LEU A 63 -25.95 -25.07 -39.39
CA LEU A 63 -27.06 -25.93 -39.10
C LEU A 63 -28.27 -25.13 -38.58
N PRO A 64 -29.50 -25.53 -38.92
CA PRO A 64 -30.71 -24.96 -38.36
C PRO A 64 -30.84 -25.38 -36.89
N TYR A 65 -31.25 -24.41 -36.07
CA TYR A 65 -31.53 -24.62 -34.67
C TYR A 65 -32.73 -23.79 -34.20
N THR A 66 -33.32 -24.21 -33.10
CA THR A 66 -34.34 -23.43 -32.37
C THR A 66 -33.84 -23.17 -30.96
N PHE A 67 -33.88 -21.94 -30.50
CA PHE A 67 -33.49 -21.56 -29.14
C PHE A 67 -34.74 -21.46 -28.26
N GLN A 68 -34.82 -22.30 -27.23
CA GLN A 68 -35.94 -22.35 -26.28
C GLN A 68 -35.43 -22.76 -24.89
N ASN A 69 -35.98 -22.10 -23.85
CA ASN A 69 -35.67 -22.44 -22.44
C ASN A 69 -34.19 -22.63 -22.15
N ASN A 70 -33.34 -21.70 -22.61
CA ASN A 70 -31.89 -21.73 -22.46
C ASN A 70 -31.22 -22.98 -23.02
N SER A 71 -31.81 -23.56 -24.07
CA SER A 71 -31.31 -24.74 -24.78
C SER A 71 -31.46 -24.55 -26.29
N LEU A 72 -30.51 -25.13 -27.03
CA LEU A 72 -30.59 -25.25 -28.47
C LEU A 72 -31.16 -26.60 -28.86
N LEU A 73 -32.18 -26.59 -29.68
CA LEU A 73 -32.65 -27.78 -30.39
C LEU A 73 -32.04 -27.71 -31.80
N ILE A 74 -31.07 -28.59 -32.10
CA ILE A 74 -30.29 -28.56 -33.33
C ILE A 74 -30.66 -29.74 -34.22
N GLU A 75 -30.98 -29.46 -35.50
CA GLU A 75 -31.10 -30.53 -36.51
C GLU A 75 -29.70 -30.98 -36.94
N THR A 76 -29.36 -32.26 -36.67
CA THR A 76 -28.04 -32.80 -36.92
C THR A 76 -27.67 -32.96 -38.40
N ARG A 77 -28.68 -33.21 -39.25
CA ARG A 77 -28.50 -33.50 -40.67
C ARG A 77 -27.41 -34.51 -40.97
N ASN A 78 -27.34 -35.57 -40.15
CA ASN A 78 -26.35 -36.63 -40.18
C ASN A 78 -24.90 -36.14 -39.98
N SER A 79 -24.70 -34.98 -39.35
CA SER A 79 -23.38 -34.49 -39.00
C SER A 79 -22.80 -35.28 -37.85
N THR A 80 -21.54 -35.69 -37.98
CA THR A 80 -20.83 -36.43 -36.94
C THR A 80 -20.15 -35.52 -35.92
N ARG A 81 -19.98 -34.22 -36.27
CA ARG A 81 -19.36 -33.18 -35.42
C ARG A 81 -20.11 -31.86 -35.58
N ILE A 82 -20.55 -31.29 -34.49
CA ILE A 82 -21.24 -30.01 -34.44
C ILE A 82 -20.47 -29.09 -33.51
N ARG A 83 -20.14 -27.86 -33.98
CA ARG A 83 -19.53 -26.81 -33.21
C ARG A 83 -20.54 -25.72 -32.91
N ILE A 84 -20.67 -25.35 -31.66
CA ILE A 84 -21.60 -24.35 -31.15
C ILE A 84 -20.77 -23.23 -30.52
N ILE A 85 -20.93 -22.02 -31.05
CA ILE A 85 -20.30 -20.82 -30.49
C ILE A 85 -21.38 -19.85 -30.08
N TYR A 86 -21.29 -19.32 -28.88
CA TYR A 86 -22.21 -18.31 -28.40
C TYR A 86 -21.57 -17.41 -27.36
N THR A 87 -22.12 -16.22 -27.16
CA THR A 87 -21.68 -15.25 -26.16
C THR A 87 -22.69 -15.17 -25.03
N VAL A 88 -22.20 -15.04 -23.82
CA VAL A 88 -22.98 -14.96 -22.58
C VAL A 88 -22.56 -13.76 -21.77
N ASN A 89 -23.52 -13.01 -21.26
CA ASN A 89 -23.30 -11.93 -20.30
C ASN A 89 -23.74 -12.39 -18.91
N GLY A 90 -23.06 -11.87 -17.87
CA GLY A 90 -23.45 -12.10 -16.49
C GLY A 90 -22.85 -13.35 -15.84
N LEU A 91 -21.88 -14.02 -16.48
CA LEU A 91 -21.08 -15.07 -15.85
C LEU A 91 -19.89 -14.50 -15.05
N VAL A 92 -19.49 -13.28 -15.39
CA VAL A 92 -18.37 -12.58 -14.75
C VAL A 92 -18.89 -11.44 -13.88
N PHE A 93 -18.40 -11.37 -12.68
CA PHE A 93 -18.68 -10.31 -11.71
C PHE A 93 -17.36 -9.68 -11.27
N ASN A 94 -17.37 -8.38 -10.97
CA ASN A 94 -16.20 -7.71 -10.42
C ASN A 94 -16.55 -6.94 -9.14
N GLU A 95 -15.66 -7.03 -8.16
CA GLU A 95 -15.68 -6.25 -6.94
C GLU A 95 -14.32 -5.54 -6.78
N GLY A 96 -14.28 -4.29 -7.21
CA GLY A 96 -13.03 -3.51 -7.22
C GLY A 96 -12.00 -4.10 -8.18
N SER A 97 -10.90 -4.65 -7.66
CA SER A 97 -9.84 -5.29 -8.44
C SER A 97 -10.04 -6.78 -8.68
N LEU A 98 -10.96 -7.40 -7.95
CA LEU A 98 -11.20 -8.83 -8.02
C LEU A 98 -12.30 -9.11 -9.04
N TRP A 99 -11.97 -9.93 -10.02
CA TRP A 99 -12.89 -10.47 -11.01
C TRP A 99 -13.19 -11.93 -10.69
N THR A 100 -14.42 -12.32 -10.85
CA THR A 100 -14.90 -13.67 -10.51
C THR A 100 -15.73 -14.22 -11.65
N ILE A 101 -15.40 -15.42 -12.13
CA ILE A 101 -16.23 -16.17 -13.05
C ILE A 101 -16.65 -17.48 -12.40
N THR A 102 -17.95 -17.80 -12.45
CA THR A 102 -18.49 -19.06 -11.96
C THR A 102 -19.06 -19.88 -13.13
N LEU A 103 -18.55 -21.09 -13.27
CA LEU A 103 -18.91 -22.02 -14.32
C LEU A 103 -19.52 -23.29 -13.73
N ASN A 104 -20.62 -23.75 -14.33
CA ASN A 104 -21.21 -25.05 -14.04
C ASN A 104 -20.94 -26.00 -15.22
N LEU A 105 -20.02 -26.93 -15.04
CA LEU A 105 -19.53 -27.88 -16.05
C LEU A 105 -20.02 -29.29 -15.73
N PRO A 106 -21.26 -29.67 -16.10
CA PRO A 106 -21.83 -30.94 -15.61
C PRO A 106 -21.27 -32.18 -16.26
N ARG A 107 -20.55 -32.07 -17.41
CA ARG A 107 -20.25 -33.26 -18.25
C ARG A 107 -18.82 -33.42 -18.69
N SER A 108 -18.13 -32.34 -19.03
CA SER A 108 -16.76 -32.42 -19.58
C SER A 108 -15.86 -31.37 -18.96
N PRO A 109 -14.54 -31.63 -18.98
CA PRO A 109 -13.57 -30.60 -18.68
C PRO A 109 -13.71 -29.42 -19.65
N ALA A 110 -13.37 -28.22 -19.18
CA ALA A 110 -13.32 -27.01 -19.98
C ALA A 110 -11.94 -26.36 -19.94
N GLU A 111 -11.49 -25.88 -21.08
CA GLU A 111 -10.37 -24.98 -21.20
C GLU A 111 -10.88 -23.54 -21.02
N VAL A 112 -10.46 -22.88 -19.96
CA VAL A 112 -10.83 -21.49 -19.66
C VAL A 112 -9.65 -20.60 -20.00
N VAL A 113 -9.89 -19.64 -20.88
CA VAL A 113 -8.92 -18.63 -21.32
C VAL A 113 -9.36 -17.29 -20.75
N LEU A 114 -8.61 -16.77 -19.79
CA LEU A 114 -8.82 -15.44 -19.19
C LEU A 114 -8.26 -14.34 -20.10
N PRO A 115 -8.69 -13.09 -19.92
CA PRO A 115 -8.18 -11.96 -20.70
C PRO A 115 -6.66 -11.83 -20.60
N GLN A 116 -6.07 -11.18 -21.59
CA GLN A 116 -4.62 -10.92 -21.58
C GLN A 116 -4.24 -10.03 -20.41
N GLY A 117 -3.19 -10.39 -19.68
CA GLY A 117 -2.74 -9.67 -18.48
C GLY A 117 -3.51 -10.00 -17.21
N ALA A 118 -4.51 -10.87 -17.27
CA ALA A 118 -5.16 -11.39 -16.08
C ALA A 118 -4.24 -12.38 -15.34
N GLU A 119 -4.22 -12.28 -14.01
CA GLU A 119 -3.51 -13.21 -13.12
C GLU A 119 -4.52 -13.91 -12.22
N ILE A 120 -4.45 -15.23 -12.18
CA ILE A 120 -5.29 -16.06 -11.32
C ILE A 120 -4.83 -15.92 -9.89
N VAL A 121 -5.72 -15.46 -9.01
CA VAL A 121 -5.45 -15.29 -7.58
C VAL A 121 -6.09 -16.38 -6.71
N GLY A 122 -7.06 -17.11 -7.26
CA GLY A 122 -7.72 -18.19 -6.54
C GLY A 122 -8.59 -19.06 -7.43
N LEU A 123 -8.80 -20.29 -6.99
CA LEU A 123 -9.69 -21.28 -7.63
C LEU A 123 -10.47 -21.99 -6.53
N SER A 124 -11.76 -22.28 -6.78
CA SER A 124 -12.58 -23.06 -5.83
C SER A 124 -12.30 -24.57 -5.89
N ASP A 125 -11.64 -25.03 -6.95
CA ASP A 125 -11.27 -26.43 -7.14
C ASP A 125 -9.88 -26.55 -7.76
N ILE A 126 -9.29 -27.75 -7.71
CA ILE A 126 -7.94 -28.01 -8.24
C ILE A 126 -8.02 -28.17 -9.76
N PRO A 127 -7.29 -27.35 -10.54
CA PRO A 127 -7.28 -27.47 -11.98
C PRO A 127 -6.57 -28.74 -12.43
N ILE A 128 -7.03 -29.33 -13.54
CA ILE A 128 -6.37 -30.48 -14.17
C ILE A 128 -4.99 -30.05 -14.71
N LYS A 129 -4.93 -28.83 -15.29
CA LYS A 129 -3.71 -28.28 -15.88
C LYS A 129 -3.77 -26.75 -15.93
N VAL A 130 -2.64 -26.11 -15.71
CA VAL A 130 -2.45 -24.68 -15.93
C VAL A 130 -1.49 -24.50 -17.11
N VAL A 131 -1.88 -23.69 -18.10
CA VAL A 131 -1.10 -23.41 -19.31
C VAL A 131 -0.83 -21.91 -19.39
N GLY A 132 0.42 -21.54 -19.10
CA GLY A 132 0.77 -20.11 -19.02
C GLY A 132 0.12 -19.42 -17.84
N ASN A 133 -0.13 -18.09 -17.96
CA ASN A 133 -0.65 -17.27 -16.88
C ASN A 133 -2.18 -17.10 -16.91
N ASN A 134 -2.81 -17.34 -18.07
CA ASN A 134 -4.21 -17.02 -18.30
C ASN A 134 -5.07 -18.18 -18.83
N THR A 135 -4.52 -19.38 -18.96
CA THR A 135 -5.26 -20.53 -19.50
C THR A 135 -5.21 -21.69 -18.50
N ILE A 136 -6.36 -22.21 -18.16
CA ILE A 136 -6.52 -23.33 -17.24
C ILE A 136 -7.47 -24.39 -17.81
N LEU A 137 -7.16 -25.66 -17.59
CA LEU A 137 -8.05 -26.77 -17.82
C LEU A 137 -8.67 -27.18 -16.49
N ILE A 138 -9.97 -27.09 -16.38
CA ILE A 138 -10.74 -27.44 -15.18
C ILE A 138 -11.61 -28.66 -15.43
N GLY A 139 -11.81 -29.45 -14.38
CA GLY A 139 -12.68 -30.64 -14.42
C GLY A 139 -14.17 -30.31 -14.44
N PRO A 140 -15.02 -31.34 -14.66
CA PRO A 140 -16.46 -31.12 -14.52
C PRO A 140 -16.83 -30.83 -13.07
N GLY A 141 -17.83 -29.97 -12.88
CA GLY A 141 -18.31 -29.50 -11.58
C GLY A 141 -18.64 -28.01 -11.57
N ASN A 142 -18.94 -27.49 -10.38
CA ASN A 142 -19.10 -26.06 -10.16
C ASN A 142 -17.74 -25.46 -9.81
N VAL A 143 -17.20 -24.63 -10.67
CA VAL A 143 -15.89 -24.03 -10.47
C VAL A 143 -15.98 -22.50 -10.49
N THR A 144 -15.36 -21.87 -9.51
CA THR A 144 -15.20 -20.42 -9.43
C THR A 144 -13.73 -20.08 -9.58
N ILE A 145 -13.44 -19.17 -10.49
CA ILE A 145 -12.10 -18.66 -10.77
C ILE A 145 -12.06 -17.21 -10.35
N TYR A 146 -11.07 -16.86 -9.52
CA TYR A 146 -10.78 -15.50 -9.08
C TYR A 146 -9.54 -15.01 -9.80
N TYR A 147 -9.62 -13.86 -10.44
CA TYR A 147 -8.51 -13.26 -11.18
C TYR A 147 -8.47 -11.75 -11.01
N THR A 148 -7.32 -11.16 -11.28
CA THR A 148 -7.07 -9.72 -11.21
C THR A 148 -6.22 -9.26 -12.38
N PHE A 149 -6.18 -7.96 -12.61
CA PHE A 149 -5.29 -7.31 -13.57
C PHE A 149 -4.25 -6.47 -12.81
N PRO A 150 -3.06 -6.99 -12.53
CA PRO A 150 -2.07 -6.28 -11.72
C PRO A 150 -1.62 -4.92 -12.30
N GLY A 151 -1.75 -4.74 -13.62
CA GLY A 151 -1.42 -3.47 -14.27
C GLY A 151 -2.49 -2.38 -14.21
N LEU A 152 -3.76 -2.73 -14.01
CA LEU A 152 -4.86 -1.75 -13.93
C LEU A 152 -4.93 -1.07 -12.56
N PHE A 153 -4.30 -1.66 -11.55
CA PHE A 153 -4.22 -1.15 -10.16
C PHE A 153 -2.79 -0.81 -9.70
N GLU A 154 -1.77 -0.84 -10.55
CA GLU A 154 -0.78 0.20 -10.42
C GLU A 154 -1.54 1.51 -10.62
N GLY A 155 -2.26 1.87 -9.55
CA GLY A 155 -3.04 3.08 -9.50
C GLY A 155 -2.14 4.14 -10.06
N GLU A 156 -2.61 4.88 -11.05
CA GLU A 156 -1.97 6.07 -11.57
C GLU A 156 -1.10 6.58 -10.45
N LYS A 157 0.22 6.50 -10.63
CA LYS A 157 1.15 7.10 -9.68
C LYS A 157 0.71 8.53 -9.66
N SER A 158 -0.33 8.77 -8.84
CA SER A 158 -1.13 9.98 -8.89
C SER A 158 -0.08 11.07 -8.81
N PRO A 159 -0.09 12.06 -9.70
CA PRO A 159 0.88 13.15 -9.64
C PRO A 159 0.95 13.71 -8.22
N LEU A 160 -0.14 13.56 -7.46
CA LEU A 160 -0.24 13.85 -6.03
C LEU A 160 0.77 13.07 -5.17
N ARG A 161 1.00 11.77 -5.44
CA ARG A 161 1.98 10.96 -4.68
C ARG A 161 3.41 11.39 -4.97
N LYS A 162 3.71 11.75 -6.23
CA LYS A 162 5.00 12.34 -6.59
C LYS A 162 5.17 13.73 -5.94
N VAL A 163 4.12 14.57 -5.97
CA VAL A 163 4.11 15.88 -5.32
C VAL A 163 4.26 15.75 -3.80
N VAL A 164 3.56 14.83 -3.15
CA VAL A 164 3.68 14.57 -1.71
C VAL A 164 5.09 14.08 -1.35
N MET A 165 5.69 13.17 -2.13
CA MET A 165 7.07 12.72 -1.91
C MET A 165 8.08 13.87 -2.07
N VAL A 166 7.92 14.72 -3.09
CA VAL A 166 8.77 15.91 -3.28
C VAL A 166 8.59 16.91 -2.15
N LEU A 167 7.37 17.17 -1.69
CA LEU A 167 7.11 18.03 -0.54
C LEU A 167 7.71 17.47 0.76
N MET A 168 7.62 16.16 0.99
CA MET A 168 8.27 15.51 2.15
C MET A 168 9.79 15.64 2.11
N THR A 169 10.41 15.49 0.94
CA THR A 169 11.87 15.67 0.83
C THR A 169 12.29 17.12 1.04
N ILE A 170 11.55 18.09 0.54
CA ILE A 170 11.80 19.51 0.74
C ILE A 170 11.66 19.88 2.23
N THR A 171 10.63 19.38 2.92
CA THR A 171 10.45 19.64 4.36
C THR A 171 11.56 19.00 5.19
N LEU A 172 12.01 17.80 4.84
CA LEU A 172 13.13 17.13 5.53
C LEU A 172 14.44 17.93 5.37
N VAL A 173 14.73 18.43 4.17
CA VAL A 173 15.90 19.27 3.89
C VAL A 173 15.83 20.60 4.66
N LEU A 174 14.65 21.24 4.72
CA LEU A 174 14.43 22.45 5.49
C LEU A 174 14.64 22.25 7.01
N ILE A 175 14.18 21.13 7.56
CA ILE A 175 14.41 20.78 8.97
C ILE A 175 15.90 20.51 9.21
N ALA A 176 16.58 19.79 8.35
CA ALA A 176 18.00 19.50 8.47
C ALA A 176 18.87 20.79 8.38
N THR A 177 18.53 21.69 7.45
CA THR A 177 19.25 22.98 7.31
C THR A 177 19.02 23.90 8.49
N THR A 178 17.78 23.98 9.00
CA THR A 178 17.50 24.80 10.21
C THR A 178 18.19 24.23 11.46
N ALA A 179 18.22 22.90 11.63
CA ALA A 179 18.96 22.25 12.72
C ALA A 179 20.47 22.48 12.59
N PHE A 180 21.01 22.39 11.37
CA PHE A 180 22.44 22.65 11.12
C PHE A 180 22.81 24.12 11.39
N LEU A 181 21.98 25.07 10.96
CA LEU A 181 22.19 26.51 11.23
C LEU A 181 22.10 26.83 12.72
N ARG A 182 21.15 26.23 13.46
CA ARG A 182 21.04 26.35 14.92
C ARG A 182 22.29 25.80 15.62
N LYS A 183 22.80 24.64 15.20
CA LYS A 183 24.02 24.04 15.75
C LYS A 183 25.28 24.87 15.47
N ARG A 184 25.36 25.52 14.30
CA ARG A 184 26.41 26.44 13.94
C ARG A 184 26.37 27.73 14.78
N LYS A 185 25.16 28.28 15.03
CA LYS A 185 24.98 29.48 15.84
C LYS A 185 25.29 29.23 17.31
N SER A 186 24.96 28.03 17.84
CA SER A 186 25.31 27.61 19.21
C SER A 186 26.83 27.51 19.40
N LYS A 187 27.56 26.86 18.48
CA LYS A 187 29.05 26.74 18.60
C LYS A 187 29.75 28.10 18.50
N ARG A 188 29.24 29.03 17.73
CA ARG A 188 29.84 30.36 17.57
C ARG A 188 29.66 31.25 18.82
N ASN A 189 28.54 31.11 19.51
CA ASN A 189 28.28 31.82 20.76
C ASN A 189 29.17 31.25 21.89
N THR A 190 29.38 29.94 21.98
CA THR A 190 30.17 29.29 23.02
C THR A 190 31.63 29.76 22.98
N SER A 191 32.26 29.78 21.81
CA SER A 191 33.65 30.23 21.71
C SER A 191 33.87 31.72 22.05
N TYR A 192 32.92 32.57 21.68
CA TYR A 192 32.94 34.00 22.01
C TYR A 192 32.80 34.25 23.50
N PHE A 193 31.95 33.50 24.20
CA PHE A 193 31.80 33.59 25.64
C PHE A 193 33.02 33.03 26.41
N GLU A 194 33.59 31.93 25.95
CA GLU A 194 34.78 31.33 26.57
C GLU A 194 35.98 32.30 26.58
N ASP A 195 36.21 33.00 25.48
CA ASP A 195 37.32 33.97 25.43
C ASP A 195 37.07 35.17 26.36
N LYS A 196 35.86 35.64 26.48
CA LYS A 196 35.51 36.75 27.41
C LYS A 196 35.59 36.29 28.86
N VAL A 197 35.08 35.11 29.20
CA VAL A 197 35.19 34.56 30.55
C VAL A 197 36.66 34.38 30.96
N ARG A 198 37.51 33.95 30.02
CA ARG A 198 38.95 33.79 30.27
C ARG A 198 39.65 35.12 30.54
N LYS A 199 39.28 36.22 29.86
CA LYS A 199 39.79 37.57 30.13
C LYS A 199 39.37 38.05 31.53
N ILE A 200 38.09 37.88 31.91
CA ILE A 200 37.56 38.22 33.23
C ILE A 200 38.25 37.41 34.32
N ALA A 201 38.40 36.08 34.10
CA ALA A 201 39.05 35.20 35.04
C ALA A 201 40.48 35.63 35.36
N LYS A 202 41.24 36.04 34.34
CA LYS A 202 42.60 36.59 34.53
C LYS A 202 42.62 37.93 35.23
N GLN A 203 41.68 38.83 34.88
CA GLN A 203 41.65 40.20 35.44
C GLN A 203 41.29 40.20 36.92
N TYR A 204 40.35 39.35 37.34
CA TYR A 204 39.85 39.30 38.72
C TYR A 204 40.39 38.12 39.53
N ASN A 205 41.35 37.37 38.98
CA ASN A 205 41.96 36.19 39.59
C ASN A 205 40.94 35.20 40.17
N LEU A 206 40.01 34.79 39.28
CA LEU A 206 38.91 33.90 39.64
C LEU A 206 39.39 32.43 39.74
N ASN A 207 38.80 31.71 40.72
CA ASN A 207 39.02 30.31 40.82
C ASN A 207 38.06 29.50 39.89
N ASP A 208 38.23 28.20 39.76
CA ASP A 208 37.49 27.36 38.84
C ASP A 208 35.97 27.36 39.10
N ASP A 209 35.55 27.36 40.35
CA ASP A 209 34.12 27.42 40.70
C ASP A 209 33.50 28.78 40.32
N GLU A 210 34.23 29.86 40.48
CA GLU A 210 33.81 31.23 40.09
C GLU A 210 33.73 31.36 38.58
N ILE A 211 34.67 30.77 37.84
CA ILE A 211 34.63 30.70 36.39
C ILE A 211 33.40 29.94 35.90
N ARG A 212 33.16 28.76 36.50
CA ARG A 212 31.96 27.94 36.21
C ARG A 212 30.68 28.70 36.53
N ALA A 213 30.62 29.46 37.61
CA ALA A 213 29.46 30.27 37.98
C ALA A 213 29.16 31.36 36.96
N ILE A 214 30.17 32.08 36.50
CA ILE A 214 29.99 33.12 35.47
C ILE A 214 29.58 32.51 34.13
N THR A 215 30.20 31.39 33.74
CA THR A 215 29.86 30.64 32.54
C THR A 215 28.40 30.20 32.58
N TYR A 216 27.97 29.60 33.66
CA TYR A 216 26.58 29.17 33.85
C TYR A 216 25.62 30.39 33.74
N LEU A 217 25.89 31.48 34.43
CA LEU A 217 25.04 32.69 34.35
C LEU A 217 24.93 33.22 32.92
N LEU A 218 26.04 33.17 32.15
CA LEU A 218 26.01 33.56 30.74
C LEU A 218 25.15 32.63 29.88
N GLU A 219 25.22 31.34 30.15
CA GLU A 219 24.40 30.32 29.43
C GLU A 219 22.90 30.48 29.68
N VAL A 220 22.50 30.81 30.90
CA VAL A 220 21.09 30.98 31.28
C VAL A 220 20.55 32.41 31.03
N GLY A 221 21.32 33.27 30.33
CA GLY A 221 20.87 34.62 29.98
C GLY A 221 21.15 35.69 30.99
N GLY A 222 22.12 35.49 31.85
CA GLY A 222 22.66 36.48 32.79
C GLY A 222 21.98 36.55 34.17
N LYS A 223 20.92 35.77 34.39
CA LYS A 223 20.16 35.77 35.65
C LYS A 223 19.81 34.36 36.10
N SER A 224 19.93 34.07 37.41
CA SER A 224 19.52 32.79 37.98
C SER A 224 19.22 32.91 39.46
N SER A 225 18.46 31.99 40.03
CA SER A 225 18.35 31.86 41.47
C SER A 225 19.64 31.30 42.07
N GLN A 226 19.96 31.69 43.30
CA GLN A 226 21.12 31.14 44.02
C GLN A 226 20.99 29.64 44.25
N ALA A 227 19.76 29.13 44.36
CA ALA A 227 19.44 27.71 44.49
C ALA A 227 19.77 26.95 43.21
N ASP A 228 19.40 27.46 42.04
CA ASP A 228 19.66 26.83 40.75
C ASP A 228 21.13 26.88 40.38
N LEU A 229 21.83 27.99 40.62
CA LEU A 229 23.27 28.10 40.44
C LEU A 229 24.00 27.01 41.28
N ARG A 230 23.59 26.88 42.57
CA ARG A 230 24.19 25.88 43.46
C ARG A 230 23.97 24.45 42.95
N LYS A 231 22.76 24.13 42.47
CA LYS A 231 22.46 22.81 41.92
C LYS A 231 23.25 22.55 40.63
N ALA A 232 23.30 23.52 39.72
CA ALA A 232 23.99 23.39 38.45
C ALA A 232 25.51 23.16 38.62
N LEU A 233 26.10 23.74 39.63
CA LEU A 233 27.55 23.60 39.93
C LEU A 233 27.87 22.47 40.92
N ASP A 234 26.84 21.80 41.46
CA ASP A 234 26.95 20.75 42.47
C ASP A 234 27.78 21.20 43.72
N LEU A 235 27.50 22.40 44.21
CA LEU A 235 28.22 22.99 45.33
C LEU A 235 27.46 22.84 46.66
N PRO A 236 28.21 22.65 47.79
CA PRO A 236 27.62 22.78 49.13
C PRO A 236 27.08 24.20 49.35
N LYS A 237 26.02 24.33 50.19
CA LYS A 237 25.36 25.61 50.44
C LYS A 237 26.31 26.71 50.92
N THR A 238 27.24 26.35 51.81
CA THR A 238 28.24 27.28 52.37
C THR A 238 29.24 27.73 51.31
N THR A 239 29.69 26.84 50.44
CA THR A 239 30.65 27.16 49.38
C THR A 239 30.01 28.05 48.34
N ALA A 240 28.80 27.74 47.88
CA ALA A 240 28.05 28.56 46.94
C ALA A 240 27.77 29.98 47.53
N TRP A 241 27.45 30.07 48.82
CA TRP A 241 27.24 31.38 49.48
C TRP A 241 28.49 32.22 49.52
N ARG A 242 29.64 31.63 49.88
CA ARG A 242 30.93 32.33 49.91
C ARG A 242 31.36 32.80 48.52
N MET A 243 31.21 31.95 47.51
CA MET A 243 31.51 32.27 46.11
C MET A 243 30.65 33.45 45.62
N VAL A 244 29.34 33.40 45.81
CA VAL A 244 28.44 34.44 45.41
C VAL A 244 28.79 35.79 46.11
N ARG A 245 29.08 35.78 47.41
CA ARG A 245 29.50 36.97 48.15
C ARG A 245 30.80 37.54 47.60
N ARG A 246 31.79 36.70 47.24
CA ARG A 246 33.05 37.16 46.67
C ARG A 246 32.86 37.74 45.26
N LEU A 247 32.07 37.13 44.42
CA LEU A 247 31.75 37.67 43.09
C LEU A 247 30.99 39.00 43.18
N GLU A 248 30.11 39.14 44.16
CA GLU A 248 29.37 40.42 44.43
C GLU A 248 30.35 41.52 44.90
N GLN A 249 31.27 41.22 45.82
CA GLN A 249 32.28 42.13 46.27
C GLN A 249 33.22 42.63 45.15
N MET A 250 33.50 41.75 44.17
CA MET A 250 34.25 42.09 42.97
C MET A 250 33.43 42.93 41.95
N GLY A 251 32.12 43.12 42.21
CA GLY A 251 31.21 43.86 41.32
C GLY A 251 30.81 43.09 40.04
N LEU A 252 31.14 41.81 39.94
CA LEU A 252 30.86 40.97 38.78
C LEU A 252 29.39 40.51 38.71
N ILE A 253 28.74 40.41 39.85
CA ILE A 253 27.31 40.08 39.98
C ILE A 253 26.61 41.02 40.94
N LYS A 254 25.30 41.12 40.82
CA LYS A 254 24.37 41.74 41.78
C LYS A 254 23.49 40.67 42.40
N VAL A 255 23.35 40.73 43.72
CA VAL A 255 22.44 39.84 44.45
C VAL A 255 21.26 40.65 44.96
N TYR A 256 20.05 40.21 44.65
CA TYR A 256 18.82 40.82 45.11
C TYR A 256 17.78 39.78 45.51
N LYS A 257 16.78 40.19 46.29
CA LYS A 257 15.78 39.25 46.82
C LYS A 257 14.50 39.35 46.00
N VAL A 258 14.00 38.18 45.54
CA VAL A 258 12.71 38.06 44.88
C VAL A 258 11.86 37.08 45.73
N GLY A 259 10.88 37.62 46.45
CA GLY A 259 10.11 36.84 47.36
C GLY A 259 10.95 36.25 48.49
N ARG A 260 11.02 34.90 48.55
CA ARG A 260 11.84 34.14 49.54
C ARG A 260 13.19 33.71 49.01
N GLU A 261 13.51 33.96 47.76
CA GLU A 261 14.72 33.49 47.07
C GLU A 261 15.70 34.63 46.80
N ASN A 262 16.99 34.35 46.86
CA ASN A 262 18.05 35.23 46.42
C ASN A 262 18.31 34.98 44.94
N TRP A 263 18.25 36.04 44.14
CA TRP A 263 18.55 36.03 42.72
C TRP A 263 19.91 36.69 42.46
N ILE A 264 20.56 36.17 41.45
CA ILE A 264 21.89 36.61 41.02
C ILE A 264 21.77 37.07 39.57
N GLU A 265 22.34 38.24 39.30
CA GLU A 265 22.38 38.82 37.97
C GLU A 265 23.82 39.27 37.65
N LEU A 266 24.27 38.98 36.45
CA LEU A 266 25.58 39.45 35.95
C LEU A 266 25.59 40.99 35.87
N ASN A 267 26.56 41.60 36.47
CA ASN A 267 26.75 43.06 36.47
C ASN A 267 27.96 43.48 35.56
N ILE A 268 28.29 42.64 34.61
CA ILE A 268 29.43 42.86 33.72
C ILE A 268 28.92 43.49 32.44
N ASP A 269 29.43 44.67 32.07
CA ASP A 269 29.16 45.26 30.78
C ASP A 269 29.98 44.54 29.70
N MET A 270 29.29 43.57 29.07
CA MET A 270 29.88 42.69 28.05
C MET A 270 30.35 43.46 26.80
N HIS A 271 29.97 44.72 26.64
CA HIS A 271 30.39 45.58 25.52
C HIS A 271 31.72 46.31 25.80
N LYS A 272 32.13 46.44 27.07
CA LYS A 272 33.39 47.12 27.46
C LYS A 272 34.61 46.21 27.52
N LEU A 273 34.42 44.91 27.27
CA LEU A 273 35.51 43.91 27.24
C LEU A 273 35.99 43.70 25.80
N THR A 274 36.36 44.73 25.10
CA THR A 274 37.06 44.68 23.81
C THR A 274 38.54 44.44 24.00
#